data_b7dc7988754cafcc4755eda7a7cd881c
#
_entry.id   b7dc7988754cafcc4755eda7a7cd881c
#
_cell.length_a   1.000
_cell.length_b   1.000
_cell.length_c   1.000
_cell.angle_alpha   90.00
_cell.angle_beta   90.00
_cell.angle_gamma   90.00
#
_symmetry.space_group_name_H-M   'P 1'
#
loop_
_entity.id
_entity.type
_entity.pdbx_description
1 polymer ?
#
loop_
_entity_poly.entity_id
_entity_poly.type
_entity_poly.pdbx_seq_one_letter_code
_entity_poly.pdbx_strand_id
1 'polypeptide(L)'
;MLVGNRVLVARAEEMGRGQAERLMPLLEEVLAEGGVTWRDLARIGVGIGPGNFTGIRISVAAARGLALALDIPAIGVSTFDAIRAGGGLGTPVVPAPNGMVHVATPALVAVESVTDPLWPPAPALLAQAIARIAQDAPKDSPPPAPLYLRPADAAPARDAPPVILDDA
;
A
#
# COMPACT_ATOMS: atom_id res chain seq x y z
N MET A 1 7.87 -3.13 -11.48
CA MET A 1 9.03 -2.24 -11.75
C MET A 1 8.81 -1.49 -13.06
N LEU A 2 9.12 -0.20 -13.09
CA LEU A 2 8.99 0.66 -14.27
C LEU A 2 10.34 1.31 -14.63
N VAL A 3 10.55 1.53 -15.93
CA VAL A 3 11.60 2.42 -16.45
C VAL A 3 10.93 3.34 -17.49
N GLY A 4 10.84 4.63 -17.16
CA GLY A 4 9.99 5.56 -17.92
C GLY A 4 8.54 5.02 -17.95
N ASN A 5 7.92 5.00 -19.12
CA ASN A 5 6.56 4.49 -19.30
C ASN A 5 6.47 2.97 -19.53
N ARG A 6 7.60 2.27 -19.53
CA ARG A 6 7.66 0.84 -19.82
C ARG A 6 7.63 0.02 -18.52
N VAL A 7 6.70 -0.93 -18.43
CA VAL A 7 6.73 -1.97 -17.39
C VAL A 7 7.81 -2.98 -17.77
N LEU A 8 8.81 -3.16 -16.92
CA LEU A 8 9.82 -4.20 -17.09
C LEU A 8 9.34 -5.52 -16.49
N VAL A 9 8.91 -5.47 -15.23
CA VAL A 9 8.44 -6.64 -14.50
C VAL A 9 7.22 -6.26 -13.67
N ALA A 10 6.22 -7.13 -13.64
CA ALA A 10 5.10 -7.06 -12.72
C ALA A 10 4.79 -8.46 -12.20
N ARG A 11 4.79 -8.64 -10.89
CA ARG A 11 4.45 -9.89 -10.22
C ARG A 11 3.41 -9.66 -9.14
N ALA A 12 2.60 -10.67 -8.89
CA ALA A 12 1.69 -10.75 -7.78
C ALA A 12 1.67 -12.18 -7.26
N GLU A 13 1.67 -12.34 -5.94
CA GLU A 13 1.56 -13.61 -5.26
C GLU A 13 0.40 -13.54 -4.27
N GLU A 14 -0.50 -14.51 -4.33
CA GLU A 14 -1.56 -14.64 -3.34
C GLU A 14 -1.03 -15.37 -2.11
N MET A 15 -1.13 -14.73 -0.95
CA MET A 15 -0.60 -15.25 0.30
C MET A 15 -1.55 -15.00 1.47
N GLY A 16 -1.87 -16.04 2.20
CA GLY A 16 -2.59 -15.92 3.46
C GLY A 16 -1.71 -15.54 4.65
N ARG A 17 -0.43 -16.00 4.66
CA ARG A 17 0.57 -15.80 5.72
C ARG A 17 1.97 -15.73 5.13
N GLY A 18 2.95 -15.23 5.89
CA GLY A 18 4.35 -15.19 5.46
C GLY A 18 4.71 -14.02 4.56
N GLN A 19 3.85 -12.99 4.47
CA GLN A 19 4.09 -11.82 3.61
C GLN A 19 5.37 -11.07 3.98
N ALA A 20 5.69 -10.96 5.27
CA ALA A 20 6.88 -10.25 5.73
C ALA A 20 8.17 -10.96 5.29
N GLU A 21 8.21 -12.28 5.44
CA GLU A 21 9.35 -13.13 5.08
C GLU A 21 9.52 -13.21 3.56
N ARG A 22 8.42 -13.20 2.82
CA ARG A 22 8.43 -13.32 1.36
C ARG A 22 8.76 -12.01 0.64
N LEU A 23 8.49 -10.86 1.26
CA LEU A 23 8.57 -9.56 0.59
C LEU A 23 9.97 -9.29 0.02
N MET A 24 11.02 -9.41 0.82
CA MET A 24 12.38 -9.10 0.35
C MET A 24 12.87 -10.06 -0.74
N PRO A 25 12.72 -11.39 -0.61
CA PRO A 25 13.01 -12.32 -1.69
C PRO A 25 12.26 -12.03 -3.00
N LEU A 26 10.97 -11.68 -2.92
CA LEU A 26 10.17 -11.33 -4.10
C LEU A 26 10.70 -10.06 -4.79
N LEU A 27 11.11 -9.06 -4.02
CA LEU A 27 11.68 -7.83 -4.58
C LEU A 27 13.03 -8.11 -5.27
N GLU A 28 13.88 -8.95 -4.69
CA GLU A 28 15.15 -9.38 -5.31
C GLU A 28 14.92 -10.14 -6.63
N GLU A 29 13.95 -11.04 -6.66
CA GLU A 29 13.55 -11.74 -7.88
C GLU A 29 13.05 -10.78 -8.96
N VAL A 30 12.23 -9.79 -8.59
CA VAL A 30 11.73 -8.77 -9.53
C VAL A 30 12.86 -7.91 -10.09
N LEU A 31 13.85 -7.55 -9.28
CA LEU A 31 15.03 -6.81 -9.72
C LEU A 31 15.88 -7.64 -10.67
N ALA A 32 16.16 -8.89 -10.31
CA ALA A 32 16.94 -9.80 -11.13
C ALA A 32 16.28 -10.07 -12.49
N GLU A 33 14.95 -10.31 -12.51
CA GLU A 33 14.19 -10.50 -13.75
C GLU A 33 14.23 -9.24 -14.65
N GLY A 34 14.22 -8.07 -14.04
CA GLY A 34 14.33 -6.80 -14.75
C GLY A 34 15.76 -6.42 -15.17
N GLY A 35 16.76 -7.19 -14.78
CA GLY A 35 18.16 -6.91 -15.09
C GLY A 35 18.70 -5.66 -14.41
N VAL A 36 18.18 -5.29 -13.24
CA VAL A 36 18.57 -4.10 -12.46
C VAL A 36 18.91 -4.48 -11.02
N THR A 37 19.59 -3.57 -10.34
CA THR A 37 19.98 -3.71 -8.93
C THR A 37 19.26 -2.70 -8.04
N TRP A 38 19.37 -2.81 -6.74
CA TRP A 38 18.85 -1.84 -5.78
C TRP A 38 19.36 -0.40 -6.04
N ARG A 39 20.60 -0.26 -6.53
CA ARG A 39 21.24 1.04 -6.79
C ARG A 39 20.71 1.75 -8.04
N ASP A 40 20.02 1.02 -8.90
CA ASP A 40 19.43 1.57 -10.12
C ASP A 40 18.04 2.16 -9.86
N LEU A 41 17.52 2.00 -8.65
CA LEU A 41 16.22 2.53 -8.26
C LEU A 41 16.32 4.04 -8.00
N ALA A 42 15.40 4.79 -8.59
CA ALA A 42 15.30 6.24 -8.37
C ALA A 42 14.25 6.62 -7.33
N ARG A 43 13.27 5.71 -7.06
CA ARG A 43 12.21 5.89 -6.06
C ARG A 43 11.43 4.60 -5.83
N ILE A 44 10.66 4.56 -4.76
CA ILE A 44 9.81 3.44 -4.39
C ILE A 44 8.37 3.92 -4.26
N GLY A 45 7.44 3.34 -5.04
CA GLY A 45 6.00 3.50 -4.83
C GLY A 45 5.46 2.43 -3.90
N VAL A 46 4.64 2.80 -2.92
CA VAL A 46 4.01 1.86 -2.00
C VAL A 46 2.53 2.15 -1.80
N GLY A 47 1.70 1.10 -1.85
CA GLY A 47 0.29 1.20 -1.49
C GLY A 47 0.13 1.46 0.01
N ILE A 48 -0.57 2.55 0.35
CA ILE A 48 -0.82 2.91 1.76
C ILE A 48 -2.21 2.50 2.25
N GLY A 49 -3.03 1.87 1.41
CA GLY A 49 -4.40 1.45 1.73
C GLY A 49 -5.47 2.39 1.16
N PRO A 50 -6.73 2.12 1.48
CA PRO A 50 -7.22 1.04 2.36
C PRO A 50 -7.01 -0.36 1.78
N GLY A 51 -6.99 -1.37 2.65
CA GLY A 51 -6.79 -2.78 2.29
C GLY A 51 -6.42 -3.63 3.50
N ASN A 52 -5.68 -4.71 3.27
CA ASN A 52 -5.22 -5.59 4.35
C ASN A 52 -4.31 -4.82 5.32
N PHE A 53 -4.76 -4.69 6.57
CA PHE A 53 -4.11 -3.89 7.60
C PHE A 53 -2.66 -4.29 7.89
N THR A 54 -2.41 -5.59 8.05
CA THR A 54 -1.07 -6.12 8.30
C THR A 54 -0.17 -5.95 7.08
N GLY A 55 -0.67 -6.28 5.90
CA GLY A 55 0.08 -6.14 4.65
C GLY A 55 0.51 -4.69 4.37
N ILE A 56 -0.39 -3.72 4.59
CA ILE A 56 -0.07 -2.29 4.43
C ILE A 56 1.06 -1.86 5.37
N ARG A 57 1.04 -2.30 6.63
CA ARG A 57 2.11 -1.97 7.60
C ARG A 57 3.46 -2.55 7.19
N ILE A 58 3.47 -3.82 6.75
CA ILE A 58 4.67 -4.49 6.28
C ILE A 58 5.26 -3.75 5.07
N SER A 59 4.44 -3.47 4.06
CA SER A 59 4.91 -2.83 2.82
C SER A 59 5.39 -1.39 3.06
N VAL A 60 4.67 -0.60 3.86
CA VAL A 60 5.07 0.77 4.19
C VAL A 60 6.37 0.80 5.00
N ALA A 61 6.52 -0.09 5.99
CA ALA A 61 7.75 -0.19 6.77
C ALA A 61 8.94 -0.58 5.89
N ALA A 62 8.78 -1.58 5.03
CA ALA A 62 9.82 -2.01 4.09
C ALA A 62 10.19 -0.89 3.10
N ALA A 63 9.20 -0.21 2.51
CA ALA A 63 9.43 0.89 1.57
C ALA A 63 10.21 2.04 2.22
N ARG A 64 9.87 2.41 3.46
CA ARG A 64 10.59 3.45 4.22
C ARG A 64 12.02 3.02 4.56
N GLY A 65 12.21 1.77 4.98
CA GLY A 65 13.54 1.22 5.29
C GLY A 65 14.44 1.20 4.06
N LEU A 66 13.94 0.71 2.93
CA LEU A 66 14.66 0.68 1.67
C LEU A 66 14.97 2.10 1.14
N ALA A 67 14.01 3.01 1.21
CA ALA A 67 14.20 4.39 0.80
C ALA A 67 15.32 5.09 1.59
N LEU A 68 15.33 4.86 2.90
CA LEU A 68 16.40 5.37 3.78
C LEU A 68 17.76 4.75 3.43
N ALA A 69 17.82 3.45 3.23
CA ALA A 69 19.07 2.73 2.91
C ALA A 69 19.64 3.09 1.55
N LEU A 70 18.79 3.45 0.58
CA LEU A 70 19.16 3.76 -0.80
C LEU A 70 19.26 5.27 -1.07
N ASP A 71 18.91 6.11 -0.11
CA ASP A 71 18.83 7.58 -0.25
C ASP A 71 17.93 8.02 -1.42
N ILE A 72 16.76 7.40 -1.54
CA ILE A 72 15.74 7.68 -2.56
C ILE A 72 14.37 7.91 -1.93
N PRO A 73 13.44 8.64 -2.58
CA PRO A 73 12.12 8.87 -2.04
C PRO A 73 11.26 7.61 -2.07
N ALA A 74 10.51 7.36 -0.98
CA ALA A 74 9.36 6.47 -0.95
C ALA A 74 8.07 7.29 -1.07
N ILE A 75 7.20 6.90 -2.00
CA ILE A 75 5.95 7.60 -2.32
C ILE A 75 4.76 6.73 -1.92
N GLY A 76 3.92 7.24 -1.02
CA GLY A 76 2.67 6.59 -0.64
C GLY A 76 1.57 6.87 -1.66
N VAL A 77 0.88 5.81 -2.11
CA VAL A 77 -0.23 5.91 -3.06
C VAL A 77 -1.44 5.23 -2.45
N SER A 78 -2.57 5.94 -2.36
CA SER A 78 -3.81 5.32 -1.88
C SER A 78 -4.34 4.29 -2.88
N THR A 79 -5.03 3.29 -2.37
CA THR A 79 -5.71 2.30 -3.24
C THR A 79 -6.74 2.99 -4.15
N PHE A 80 -7.38 4.06 -3.69
CA PHE A 80 -8.33 4.84 -4.48
C PHE A 80 -7.66 5.54 -5.66
N ASP A 81 -6.50 6.19 -5.44
CA ASP A 81 -5.75 6.85 -6.51
C ASP A 81 -5.25 5.84 -7.53
N ALA A 82 -4.78 4.68 -7.09
CA ALA A 82 -4.34 3.61 -7.97
C ALA A 82 -5.49 3.03 -8.81
N ILE A 83 -6.70 2.89 -8.25
CA ILE A 83 -7.91 2.48 -8.99
C ILE A 83 -8.26 3.55 -10.04
N ARG A 84 -8.28 4.82 -9.64
CA ARG A 84 -8.60 5.95 -10.53
C ARG A 84 -7.62 6.08 -11.69
N ALA A 85 -6.34 5.81 -11.46
CA ALA A 85 -5.31 5.81 -12.49
C ALA A 85 -5.51 4.72 -13.57
N GLY A 86 -6.27 3.67 -13.26
CA GLY A 86 -6.71 2.67 -14.24
C GLY A 86 -7.74 3.17 -15.25
N GLY A 87 -8.29 4.36 -15.05
CA GLY A 87 -9.33 4.98 -15.88
C GLY A 87 -10.74 4.65 -15.40
N GLY A 88 -11.70 5.40 -15.94
CA GLY A 88 -13.12 5.32 -15.59
C GLY A 88 -13.63 6.55 -14.85
N LEU A 89 -14.93 6.83 -14.99
CA LEU A 89 -15.60 8.00 -14.39
C LEU A 89 -16.33 7.67 -13.08
N GLY A 90 -16.34 6.39 -12.68
CA GLY A 90 -17.05 5.93 -11.50
C GLY A 90 -16.37 6.27 -10.17
N THR A 91 -16.95 5.77 -9.09
CA THR A 91 -16.47 5.97 -7.73
C THR A 91 -15.50 4.84 -7.34
N PRO A 92 -14.20 5.12 -7.07
CA PRO A 92 -13.29 4.10 -6.58
C PRO A 92 -13.77 3.52 -5.26
N VAL A 93 -13.85 2.20 -5.20
CA VAL A 93 -14.27 1.46 -4.00
C VAL A 93 -13.24 0.40 -3.64
N VAL A 94 -13.09 0.15 -2.34
CA VAL A 94 -12.25 -0.95 -1.84
C VAL A 94 -13.13 -1.88 -1.01
N PRO A 95 -13.17 -3.19 -1.34
CA PRO A 95 -14.01 -4.15 -0.65
C PRO A 95 -13.77 -4.17 0.86
N ALA A 96 -14.86 -4.30 1.60
CA ALA A 96 -14.88 -4.53 3.03
C ALA A 96 -15.83 -5.71 3.35
N PRO A 97 -15.79 -6.29 4.56
CA PRO A 97 -16.71 -7.35 4.94
C PRO A 97 -18.19 -6.95 4.85
N ASN A 98 -19.06 -7.95 4.76
CA ASN A 98 -20.51 -7.81 4.83
C ASN A 98 -21.15 -6.93 3.75
N GLY A 99 -20.67 -7.02 2.49
CA GLY A 99 -21.23 -6.24 1.38
C GLY A 99 -20.94 -4.73 1.47
N MET A 100 -20.02 -4.34 2.36
CA MET A 100 -19.60 -2.95 2.49
C MET A 100 -18.39 -2.65 1.62
N VAL A 101 -18.21 -1.37 1.30
CA VAL A 101 -17.04 -0.85 0.61
C VAL A 101 -16.55 0.43 1.28
N HIS A 102 -15.24 0.62 1.27
CA HIS A 102 -14.64 1.90 1.58
C HIS A 102 -14.71 2.81 0.35
N VAL A 103 -15.01 4.08 0.56
CA VAL A 103 -14.95 5.15 -0.43
C VAL A 103 -13.94 6.23 -0.02
N ALA A 104 -13.45 7.03 -0.97
CA ALA A 104 -12.37 8.00 -0.74
C ALA A 104 -12.77 9.15 0.22
N THR A 105 -14.02 9.55 0.25
CA THR A 105 -14.56 10.31 1.38
C THR A 105 -14.61 9.33 2.54
N PRO A 106 -13.83 9.51 3.64
CA PRO A 106 -13.59 8.41 4.58
C PRO A 106 -14.88 7.88 5.18
N ALA A 107 -15.51 6.97 4.46
CA ALA A 107 -16.77 6.33 4.82
C ALA A 107 -16.73 4.84 4.44
N LEU A 108 -17.46 4.06 5.23
CA LEU A 108 -17.80 2.67 4.96
C LEU A 108 -19.29 2.64 4.62
N VAL A 109 -19.62 2.28 3.39
CA VAL A 109 -20.99 2.30 2.88
C VAL A 109 -21.38 0.97 2.27
N ALA A 110 -22.68 0.70 2.15
CA ALA A 110 -23.16 -0.47 1.44
C ALA A 110 -22.83 -0.32 -0.06
N VAL A 111 -22.40 -1.39 -0.70
CA VAL A 111 -22.00 -1.36 -2.12
C VAL A 111 -23.14 -0.90 -3.02
N GLU A 112 -24.38 -1.26 -2.69
CA GLU A 112 -25.59 -0.91 -3.45
C GLU A 112 -25.86 0.62 -3.44
N SER A 113 -25.29 1.35 -2.49
CA SER A 113 -25.45 2.81 -2.40
C SER A 113 -24.46 3.58 -3.28
N VAL A 114 -23.47 2.88 -3.89
CA VAL A 114 -22.46 3.51 -4.72
C VAL A 114 -22.86 3.45 -6.19
N THR A 115 -22.95 4.62 -6.82
CA THR A 115 -23.17 4.70 -8.26
C THR A 115 -21.87 4.46 -9.01
N ASP A 116 -21.90 3.57 -10.01
CA ASP A 116 -20.75 3.21 -10.85
C ASP A 116 -19.47 2.88 -10.05
N PRO A 117 -19.47 1.80 -9.23
CA PRO A 117 -18.31 1.46 -8.43
C PRO A 117 -17.14 1.01 -9.31
N LEU A 118 -15.99 1.67 -9.16
CA LEU A 118 -14.72 1.26 -9.75
C LEU A 118 -13.98 0.36 -8.77
N TRP A 119 -13.84 -0.89 -9.13
CA TRP A 119 -13.17 -1.92 -8.32
C TRP A 119 -11.65 -1.91 -8.51
N PRO A 120 -10.88 -2.39 -7.49
CA PRO A 120 -9.46 -2.59 -7.68
C PRO A 120 -9.18 -3.53 -8.87
N PRO A 121 -8.26 -3.17 -9.74
CA PRO A 121 -7.82 -4.08 -10.80
C PRO A 121 -7.04 -5.26 -10.20
N ALA A 122 -6.67 -6.23 -11.05
CA ALA A 122 -5.79 -7.32 -10.65
C ALA A 122 -4.53 -6.79 -9.93
N PRO A 123 -4.00 -7.49 -8.91
CA PRO A 123 -2.91 -6.99 -8.06
C PRO A 123 -1.68 -6.50 -8.83
N ALA A 124 -1.28 -7.17 -9.90
CA ALA A 124 -0.17 -6.75 -10.75
C ALA A 124 -0.44 -5.40 -11.45
N LEU A 125 -1.68 -5.14 -11.89
CA LEU A 125 -2.07 -3.86 -12.50
C LEU A 125 -2.16 -2.76 -11.44
N LEU A 126 -2.62 -3.08 -10.24
CA LEU A 126 -2.62 -2.13 -9.12
C LEU A 126 -1.19 -1.70 -8.76
N ALA A 127 -0.25 -2.64 -8.71
CA ALA A 127 1.16 -2.35 -8.48
C ALA A 127 1.77 -1.47 -9.58
N GLN A 128 1.38 -1.68 -10.84
CA GLN A 128 1.79 -0.82 -11.96
C GLN A 128 1.23 0.60 -11.83
N ALA A 129 -0.04 0.75 -11.46
CA ALA A 129 -0.66 2.05 -11.23
C ALA A 129 0.05 2.83 -10.11
N ILE A 130 0.34 2.16 -8.98
CA ILE A 130 1.12 2.71 -7.87
C ILE A 130 2.50 3.19 -8.36
N ALA A 131 3.20 2.38 -9.15
CA ALA A 131 4.52 2.72 -9.65
C ALA A 131 4.49 3.92 -10.61
N ARG A 132 3.47 4.05 -11.47
CA ARG A 132 3.28 5.21 -12.37
C ARG A 132 3.02 6.49 -11.58
N ILE A 133 2.09 6.47 -10.62
CA ILE A 133 1.81 7.62 -9.76
C ILE A 133 3.08 8.03 -9.01
N ALA A 134 3.79 7.07 -8.44
CA ALA A 134 5.05 7.35 -7.73
C ALA A 134 6.14 7.93 -8.63
N GLN A 135 6.20 7.52 -9.91
CA GLN A 135 7.16 8.05 -10.87
C GLN A 135 6.98 9.56 -11.09
N ASP A 136 5.74 10.03 -11.16
CA ASP A 136 5.40 11.43 -11.46
C ASP A 136 5.28 12.30 -10.21
N ALA A 137 5.35 11.69 -9.01
CA ALA A 137 5.22 12.40 -7.75
C ALA A 137 6.42 13.33 -7.48
N PRO A 138 6.24 14.46 -6.79
CA PRO A 138 7.33 15.33 -6.34
C PRO A 138 8.35 14.56 -5.48
N LYS A 139 9.63 14.93 -5.59
CA LYS A 139 10.71 14.29 -4.80
C LYS A 139 10.62 14.57 -3.31
N ASP A 140 10.04 15.69 -2.95
CA ASP A 140 9.80 16.17 -1.59
C ASP A 140 8.47 15.71 -1.01
N SER A 141 7.84 14.71 -1.63
CA SER A 141 6.62 14.11 -1.09
C SER A 141 6.84 13.59 0.34
N PRO A 142 5.84 13.73 1.23
CA PRO A 142 5.97 13.26 2.60
C PRO A 142 6.20 11.74 2.64
N PRO A 143 6.96 11.25 3.64
CA PRO A 143 7.17 9.81 3.82
C PRO A 143 5.84 9.06 3.90
N PRO A 144 5.72 7.88 3.27
CA PRO A 144 4.47 7.13 3.26
C PRO A 144 4.07 6.71 4.69
N ALA A 145 2.78 6.86 4.97
CA ALA A 145 2.16 6.39 6.20
C ALA A 145 0.88 5.62 5.85
N PRO A 146 0.53 4.54 6.60
CA PRO A 146 -0.71 3.81 6.35
C PRO A 146 -1.94 4.71 6.43
N LEU A 147 -2.83 4.60 5.45
CA LEU A 147 -4.12 5.28 5.44
C LEU A 147 -5.14 4.45 6.23
N TYR A 148 -5.40 4.87 7.47
CA TYR A 148 -6.41 4.26 8.33
C TYR A 148 -7.75 4.96 8.16
N LEU A 149 -8.74 4.25 7.63
CA LEU A 149 -10.12 4.74 7.49
C LEU A 149 -11.00 4.41 8.71
N ARG A 150 -10.48 3.59 9.63
CA ARG A 150 -11.08 3.35 10.94
C ARG A 150 -10.11 3.81 12.02
N PRO A 151 -10.62 4.39 13.13
CA PRO A 151 -9.84 4.42 14.36
C PRO A 151 -9.36 2.99 14.65
N ALA A 152 -8.15 2.84 15.19
CA ALA A 152 -7.70 1.54 15.64
C ALA A 152 -8.76 1.01 16.62
N ASP A 153 -9.40 -0.12 16.31
CA ASP A 153 -10.23 -0.88 17.24
C ASP A 153 -9.29 -1.50 18.29
N ALA A 154 -8.66 -0.65 19.09
CA ALA A 154 -8.04 -1.08 20.32
C ALA A 154 -9.21 -1.45 21.24
N ALA A 155 -9.44 -2.75 21.42
CA ALA A 155 -10.30 -3.18 22.51
C ALA A 155 -9.79 -2.48 23.78
N PRO A 156 -10.66 -1.81 24.54
CA PRO A 156 -10.23 -1.20 25.80
C PRO A 156 -9.52 -2.27 26.62
N ALA A 157 -8.39 -1.89 27.24
CA ALA A 157 -7.64 -2.80 28.09
C ALA A 157 -8.60 -3.43 29.11
N ARG A 158 -8.71 -4.77 29.10
CA ARG A 158 -9.59 -5.48 30.03
C ARG A 158 -9.06 -5.44 31.45
N ASP A 159 -7.77 -5.22 31.59
CA ASP A 159 -7.08 -5.18 32.88
C ASP A 159 -6.57 -3.78 33.17
N ALA A 160 -6.61 -3.40 34.44
CA ALA A 160 -5.99 -2.17 34.90
C ALA A 160 -4.47 -2.21 34.57
N PRO A 161 -3.84 -1.09 34.16
CA PRO A 161 -2.40 -1.06 33.96
C PRO A 161 -1.69 -1.53 35.22
N PRO A 162 -0.58 -2.28 35.09
CA PRO A 162 0.21 -2.70 36.25
C PRO A 162 0.64 -1.47 37.04
N VAL A 163 0.57 -1.58 38.36
CA VAL A 163 1.08 -0.53 39.26
C VAL A 163 2.60 -0.43 39.07
N ILE A 164 3.06 0.71 38.58
CA ILE A 164 4.49 1.00 38.53
C ILE A 164 4.92 1.21 39.99
N LEU A 165 5.72 0.28 40.51
CA LEU A 165 6.39 0.48 41.79
C LEU A 165 7.56 1.43 41.51
N ASP A 166 7.44 2.67 41.93
CA ASP A 166 8.58 3.57 41.97
C ASP A 166 9.59 2.96 42.96
N ASP A 167 10.79 2.69 42.46
CA ASP A 167 11.92 2.30 43.32
C ASP A 167 12.22 3.44 44.28
N ALA A 168 12.00 3.20 45.57
CA ALA A 168 12.31 4.14 46.68
C ALA A 168 13.81 4.20 46.96
#